data_266b4880e6b7c4650b6bbb9253dc5412
#
_entry.id   266b4880e6b7c4650b6bbb9253dc5412
#
_cell.length_a   1.000
_cell.length_b   1.000
_cell.length_c   1.000
_cell.angle_alpha   90.00
_cell.angle_beta   90.00
_cell.angle_gamma   90.00
#
_symmetry.space_group_name_H-M   'P 1'
#
loop_
_entity.id
_entity.type
_entity.pdbx_description
1 polymer ?
#
loop_
_entity_poly.entity_id
_entity_poly.type
_entity_poly.pdbx_seq_one_letter_code
_entity_poly.pdbx_strand_id
1 'polypeptide(L)'
;MDTETVSPNFDDIRPLNNSEVKDAIEKLVANEDFERALRYIKPNLNWEEFSVAMRACKTKEEFKSTLAYDAVMTVAKNTTFSLTISGRSRLPKDKAACTFISNHRDIVLDASFLNVMLYDVGYGMTQVAIGDNLLIRPWIETLVRLNNSFIVKRGVSVRQMLEVSKTLSAYIHHAIKNVNESVWIAQREGRAKDSDDRTPVSYTHLRAH
;
A
#
# COMPACT_ATOMS: atom_id res chain seq x y z
N MET A 1 18.22 26.18 25.38
CA MET A 1 18.38 26.13 23.92
C MET A 1 17.39 25.10 23.40
N ASP A 2 16.21 25.58 23.04
CA ASP A 2 15.17 24.73 22.44
C ASP A 2 15.63 24.42 21.03
N THR A 3 16.09 23.18 20.82
CA THR A 3 16.27 22.66 19.49
C THR A 3 14.88 22.52 18.89
N GLU A 4 14.47 23.44 18.03
CA GLU A 4 13.34 23.24 17.14
C GLU A 4 13.55 21.91 16.44
N THR A 5 12.83 20.89 16.86
CA THR A 5 12.76 19.62 16.15
C THR A 5 11.99 19.86 14.87
N VAL A 6 12.73 20.19 13.79
CA VAL A 6 12.14 20.24 12.45
C VAL A 6 11.48 18.90 12.18
N SER A 7 10.17 18.92 12.02
CA SER A 7 9.42 17.71 11.69
C SER A 7 10.00 17.09 10.41
N PRO A 8 10.31 15.79 10.39
CA PRO A 8 10.89 15.15 9.22
C PRO A 8 9.99 15.34 8.01
N ASN A 9 10.56 15.78 6.89
CA ASN A 9 9.84 15.84 5.62
C ASN A 9 9.76 14.44 5.00
N PHE A 10 8.55 13.93 4.77
CA PHE A 10 8.29 12.64 4.16
C PHE A 10 7.72 12.72 2.74
N ASP A 11 7.72 13.89 2.10
CA ASP A 11 7.06 14.11 0.80
C ASP A 11 7.55 13.16 -0.29
N ASP A 12 8.84 12.77 -0.22
CA ASP A 12 9.43 11.82 -1.17
C ASP A 12 8.87 10.39 -1.06
N ILE A 13 8.35 10.01 0.10
CA ILE A 13 7.96 8.62 0.36
C ILE A 13 6.51 8.42 0.79
N ARG A 14 5.85 9.41 1.36
CA ARG A 14 4.47 9.30 1.88
C ARG A 14 3.44 9.02 0.79
N PRO A 15 2.29 8.42 1.13
CA PRO A 15 1.10 8.45 0.28
C PRO A 15 0.65 9.89 -0.01
N LEU A 16 -0.28 10.05 -0.95
CA LEU A 16 -0.90 11.35 -1.20
C LEU A 16 -1.74 11.80 0.01
N ASN A 17 -1.82 13.10 0.23
CA ASN A 17 -2.81 13.71 1.11
C ASN A 17 -4.16 13.83 0.38
N ASN A 18 -5.25 13.98 1.10
CA ASN A 18 -6.57 14.13 0.47
C ASN A 18 -6.68 15.37 -0.42
N SER A 19 -5.93 16.45 -0.13
CA SER A 19 -5.85 17.63 -0.99
C SER A 19 -5.22 17.36 -2.37
N GLU A 20 -4.43 16.28 -2.50
CA GLU A 20 -3.73 15.91 -3.74
C GLU A 20 -4.55 14.90 -4.60
N VAL A 21 -5.65 14.34 -4.05
CA VAL A 21 -6.43 13.27 -4.68
C VAL A 21 -7.04 13.71 -6.01
N LYS A 22 -7.62 14.90 -6.06
CA LYS A 22 -8.24 15.42 -7.28
C LYS A 22 -7.25 15.49 -8.44
N ASP A 23 -6.09 16.08 -8.20
CA ASP A 23 -5.06 16.25 -9.24
C ASP A 23 -4.46 14.90 -9.68
N ALA A 24 -4.32 13.97 -8.73
CA ALA A 24 -3.87 12.61 -9.02
C ALA A 24 -4.87 11.86 -9.91
N ILE A 25 -6.15 11.97 -9.61
CA ILE A 25 -7.21 11.35 -10.41
C ILE A 25 -7.23 11.92 -11.82
N GLU A 26 -7.15 13.24 -11.99
CA GLU A 26 -7.12 13.85 -13.34
C GLU A 26 -5.90 13.40 -14.14
N LYS A 27 -4.71 13.28 -13.52
CA LYS A 27 -3.51 12.73 -14.17
C LYS A 27 -3.69 11.28 -14.59
N LEU A 28 -4.34 10.46 -13.78
CA LEU A 28 -4.58 9.05 -14.09
C LEU A 28 -5.61 8.91 -15.22
N VAL A 29 -6.72 9.63 -15.14
CA VAL A 29 -7.78 9.55 -16.15
C VAL A 29 -7.33 10.06 -17.51
N ALA A 30 -6.42 11.03 -17.54
CA ALA A 30 -5.83 11.54 -18.79
C ALA A 30 -4.70 10.64 -19.36
N ASN A 31 -4.34 9.53 -18.67
CA ASN A 31 -3.20 8.71 -19.06
C ASN A 31 -3.65 7.46 -19.82
N GLU A 32 -3.31 7.38 -21.12
CA GLU A 32 -3.68 6.27 -22.01
C GLU A 32 -3.10 4.90 -21.56
N ASP A 33 -1.89 4.89 -21.00
CA ASP A 33 -1.28 3.64 -20.51
C ASP A 33 -2.03 3.09 -19.28
N PHE A 34 -2.53 3.99 -18.43
CA PHE A 34 -3.37 3.61 -17.31
C PHE A 34 -4.72 3.04 -17.77
N GLU A 35 -5.39 3.70 -18.71
CA GLU A 35 -6.63 3.17 -19.33
C GLU A 35 -6.38 1.80 -19.95
N ARG A 36 -5.32 1.65 -20.73
CA ARG A 36 -4.95 0.39 -21.39
C ARG A 36 -4.71 -0.72 -20.38
N ALA A 37 -4.01 -0.42 -19.29
CA ALA A 37 -3.75 -1.39 -18.20
C ALA A 37 -5.06 -1.84 -17.54
N LEU A 38 -5.99 -0.93 -17.27
CA LEU A 38 -7.28 -1.27 -16.68
C LEU A 38 -8.16 -2.09 -17.62
N ARG A 39 -8.20 -1.76 -18.91
CA ARG A 39 -8.92 -2.54 -19.93
C ARG A 39 -8.35 -3.94 -20.11
N TYR A 40 -7.04 -4.12 -19.91
CA TYR A 40 -6.43 -5.46 -19.90
C TYR A 40 -6.94 -6.31 -18.75
N ILE A 41 -7.09 -5.74 -17.56
CA ILE A 41 -7.61 -6.43 -16.35
C ILE A 41 -9.13 -6.64 -16.45
N LYS A 42 -9.85 -5.67 -16.99
CA LYS A 42 -11.31 -5.65 -17.10
C LYS A 42 -11.72 -5.29 -18.54
N PRO A 43 -11.73 -6.27 -19.47
CA PRO A 43 -11.93 -6.01 -20.92
C PRO A 43 -13.22 -5.25 -21.26
N ASN A 44 -14.28 -5.45 -20.47
CA ASN A 44 -15.59 -4.80 -20.65
C ASN A 44 -15.72 -3.50 -19.83
N LEU A 45 -14.59 -2.87 -19.44
CA LEU A 45 -14.62 -1.63 -18.69
C LEU A 45 -15.21 -0.49 -19.54
N ASN A 46 -16.31 0.11 -19.07
CA ASN A 46 -16.77 1.37 -19.58
C ASN A 46 -15.89 2.50 -19.01
N TRP A 47 -14.96 3.01 -19.83
CA TRP A 47 -13.99 4.00 -19.39
C TRP A 47 -14.63 5.34 -18.98
N GLU A 48 -15.68 5.76 -19.66
CA GLU A 48 -16.37 7.00 -19.32
C GLU A 48 -17.01 6.92 -17.94
N GLU A 49 -17.78 5.87 -17.69
CA GLU A 49 -18.40 5.65 -16.37
C GLU A 49 -17.35 5.50 -15.27
N PHE A 50 -16.28 4.74 -15.53
CA PHE A 50 -15.19 4.55 -14.59
C PHE A 50 -14.48 5.88 -14.28
N SER A 51 -14.22 6.71 -15.29
CA SER A 51 -13.61 8.02 -15.13
C SER A 51 -14.48 8.97 -14.31
N VAL A 52 -15.80 8.94 -14.51
CA VAL A 52 -16.75 9.69 -13.69
C VAL A 52 -16.72 9.22 -12.24
N ALA A 53 -16.72 7.91 -12.01
CA ALA A 53 -16.61 7.33 -10.67
C ALA A 53 -15.29 7.72 -9.97
N MET A 54 -14.16 7.69 -10.69
CA MET A 54 -12.89 8.17 -10.17
C MET A 54 -12.96 9.64 -9.75
N ARG A 55 -13.49 10.51 -10.61
CA ARG A 55 -13.61 11.95 -10.34
C ARG A 55 -14.57 12.28 -9.20
N ALA A 56 -15.49 11.38 -8.87
CA ALA A 56 -16.37 11.53 -7.73
C ALA A 56 -15.65 11.34 -6.39
N CYS A 57 -14.53 10.59 -6.37
CA CYS A 57 -13.73 10.37 -5.17
C CYS A 57 -13.02 11.66 -4.74
N LYS A 58 -13.23 12.08 -3.49
CA LYS A 58 -12.60 13.28 -2.90
C LYS A 58 -11.45 12.91 -1.94
N THR A 59 -11.46 11.68 -1.47
CA THR A 59 -10.49 11.18 -0.49
C THR A 59 -9.86 9.88 -0.97
N LYS A 60 -8.68 9.56 -0.45
CA LYS A 60 -8.04 8.25 -0.66
C LYS A 60 -8.92 7.11 -0.19
N GLU A 61 -9.63 7.31 0.92
CA GLU A 61 -10.51 6.28 1.47
C GLU A 61 -11.68 5.97 0.53
N GLU A 62 -12.31 6.99 -0.05
CA GLU A 62 -13.35 6.79 -1.08
C GLU A 62 -12.79 6.04 -2.30
N PHE A 63 -11.61 6.41 -2.80
CA PHE A 63 -10.97 5.70 -3.90
C PHE A 63 -10.70 4.23 -3.56
N LYS A 64 -10.13 3.95 -2.38
CA LYS A 64 -9.82 2.59 -1.94
C LYS A 64 -11.07 1.74 -1.73
N SER A 65 -12.06 2.26 -1.03
CA SER A 65 -13.26 1.50 -0.64
C SER A 65 -14.23 1.24 -1.80
N THR A 66 -14.21 2.07 -2.83
CA THR A 66 -15.11 1.92 -3.98
C THR A 66 -14.40 1.29 -5.18
N LEU A 67 -13.32 1.87 -5.66
CA LEU A 67 -12.69 1.46 -6.92
C LEU A 67 -11.62 0.39 -6.72
N ALA A 68 -10.71 0.57 -5.76
CA ALA A 68 -9.64 -0.41 -5.52
C ALA A 68 -10.21 -1.71 -4.93
N TYR A 69 -11.14 -1.62 -3.99
CA TYR A 69 -11.84 -2.78 -3.42
C TYR A 69 -12.56 -3.60 -4.50
N ASP A 70 -13.37 -2.97 -5.36
CA ASP A 70 -14.08 -3.65 -6.44
C ASP A 70 -13.12 -4.35 -7.43
N ALA A 71 -12.02 -3.69 -7.77
CA ALA A 71 -11.01 -4.28 -8.64
C ALA A 71 -10.39 -5.55 -8.03
N VAL A 72 -10.00 -5.49 -6.75
CA VAL A 72 -9.43 -6.65 -6.03
C VAL A 72 -10.44 -7.77 -5.90
N MET A 73 -11.68 -7.47 -5.55
CA MET A 73 -12.75 -8.48 -5.43
C MET A 73 -13.11 -9.08 -6.78
N THR A 74 -13.03 -8.33 -7.87
CA THR A 74 -13.21 -8.87 -9.24
C THR A 74 -12.11 -9.88 -9.55
N VAL A 75 -10.85 -9.57 -9.25
CA VAL A 75 -9.74 -10.53 -9.41
C VAL A 75 -9.96 -11.76 -8.53
N ALA A 76 -10.28 -11.58 -7.25
CA ALA A 76 -10.53 -12.70 -6.34
C ALA A 76 -11.62 -13.65 -6.86
N LYS A 77 -12.76 -13.11 -7.28
CA LYS A 77 -13.87 -13.92 -7.82
C LYS A 77 -13.50 -14.70 -9.07
N ASN A 78 -12.64 -14.16 -9.91
CA ASN A 78 -12.28 -14.77 -11.19
C ASN A 78 -11.11 -15.74 -11.09
N THR A 79 -10.29 -15.67 -10.02
CA THR A 79 -9.04 -16.43 -9.92
C THR A 79 -8.91 -17.30 -8.69
N THR A 80 -9.86 -17.23 -7.74
CA THR A 80 -9.82 -18.01 -6.50
C THR A 80 -11.14 -18.73 -6.26
N PHE A 81 -11.09 -19.92 -5.64
CA PHE A 81 -12.29 -20.63 -5.21
C PHE A 81 -12.91 -20.05 -3.95
N SER A 82 -12.06 -19.56 -3.05
CA SER A 82 -12.50 -18.91 -1.82
C SER A 82 -11.40 -17.98 -1.29
N LEU A 83 -11.83 -16.93 -0.62
CA LEU A 83 -10.96 -16.02 0.14
C LEU A 83 -11.44 -16.01 1.58
N THR A 84 -10.61 -16.49 2.50
CA THR A 84 -10.96 -16.59 3.93
C THR A 84 -9.91 -15.94 4.80
N ILE A 85 -10.34 -15.45 5.96
CA ILE A 85 -9.47 -14.90 6.99
C ILE A 85 -9.67 -15.67 8.31
N SER A 86 -8.55 -16.02 8.94
CA SER A 86 -8.53 -16.55 10.30
C SER A 86 -7.81 -15.58 11.25
N GLY A 87 -7.99 -15.75 12.54
CA GLY A 87 -7.29 -14.94 13.54
C GLY A 87 -7.85 -13.53 13.76
N ARG A 88 -9.08 -13.23 13.32
CA ARG A 88 -9.74 -11.93 13.53
C ARG A 88 -9.76 -11.49 14.99
N SER A 89 -9.90 -12.43 15.93
CA SER A 89 -9.89 -12.17 17.37
C SER A 89 -8.54 -11.69 17.93
N ARG A 90 -7.47 -11.78 17.13
CA ARG A 90 -6.13 -11.31 17.49
C ARG A 90 -5.87 -9.87 17.08
N LEU A 91 -6.74 -9.29 16.27
CA LEU A 91 -6.66 -7.86 15.93
C LEU A 91 -6.87 -7.02 17.20
N PRO A 92 -6.16 -5.88 17.35
CA PRO A 92 -6.39 -4.95 18.46
C PRO A 92 -7.86 -4.53 18.54
N LYS A 93 -8.47 -4.73 19.70
CA LYS A 93 -9.91 -4.45 19.90
C LYS A 93 -10.25 -2.95 19.80
N ASP A 94 -9.31 -2.11 20.17
CA ASP A 94 -9.37 -0.66 20.11
C ASP A 94 -9.08 -0.12 18.70
N LYS A 95 -8.83 -1.01 17.73
CA LYS A 95 -8.42 -0.67 16.37
C LYS A 95 -7.15 0.19 16.29
N ALA A 96 -6.28 0.07 17.28
CA ALA A 96 -5.00 0.76 17.28
C ALA A 96 -4.18 0.41 16.04
N ALA A 97 -3.55 1.42 15.46
CA ALA A 97 -2.67 1.22 14.31
C ALA A 97 -1.48 0.33 14.67
N CYS A 98 -1.14 -0.59 13.78
CA CYS A 98 -0.05 -1.53 13.98
C CYS A 98 0.68 -1.87 12.66
N THR A 99 1.80 -2.57 12.77
CA THR A 99 2.52 -3.09 11.62
C THR A 99 2.07 -4.52 11.32
N PHE A 100 1.56 -4.75 10.12
CA PHE A 100 1.30 -6.08 9.59
C PHE A 100 2.53 -6.55 8.82
N ILE A 101 3.06 -7.70 9.19
CA ILE A 101 4.21 -8.32 8.53
C ILE A 101 3.79 -9.69 8.02
N SER A 102 3.97 -9.94 6.73
CA SER A 102 3.62 -11.22 6.12
C SER A 102 4.70 -11.75 5.17
N ASN A 103 4.58 -13.01 4.81
CA ASN A 103 5.28 -13.56 3.66
C ASN A 103 4.89 -12.78 2.40
N HIS A 104 5.68 -12.89 1.34
CA HIS A 104 5.47 -12.18 0.10
C HIS A 104 5.51 -13.14 -1.08
N ARG A 105 4.36 -13.41 -1.67
CA ARG A 105 4.19 -14.32 -2.82
C ARG A 105 3.75 -13.58 -4.08
N ASP A 106 2.87 -12.60 -3.93
CA ASP A 106 2.35 -11.82 -5.05
C ASP A 106 2.56 -10.33 -4.83
N ILE A 107 2.96 -9.60 -5.88
CA ILE A 107 3.31 -8.17 -5.80
C ILE A 107 2.08 -7.33 -5.40
N VAL A 108 0.90 -7.71 -5.86
CA VAL A 108 -0.33 -6.92 -5.70
C VAL A 108 -1.27 -7.58 -4.69
N LEU A 109 -1.48 -8.89 -4.80
CA LEU A 109 -2.57 -9.57 -4.11
C LEU A 109 -2.35 -9.74 -2.61
N ASP A 110 -1.11 -9.90 -2.14
CA ASP A 110 -0.85 -10.11 -0.70
C ASP A 110 -1.39 -8.95 0.14
N ALA A 111 -0.93 -7.73 -0.15
CA ALA A 111 -1.37 -6.54 0.55
C ALA A 111 -2.85 -6.21 0.24
N SER A 112 -3.29 -6.46 -0.99
CA SER A 112 -4.66 -6.15 -1.42
C SER A 112 -5.68 -7.03 -0.71
N PHE A 113 -5.44 -8.34 -0.62
CA PHE A 113 -6.32 -9.26 0.10
C PHE A 113 -6.35 -8.96 1.60
N LEU A 114 -5.20 -8.66 2.20
CA LEU A 114 -5.17 -8.21 3.59
C LEU A 114 -6.04 -6.96 3.78
N ASN A 115 -5.89 -5.95 2.91
CA ASN A 115 -6.63 -4.71 3.01
C ASN A 115 -8.15 -4.90 2.86
N VAL A 116 -8.59 -5.72 1.89
CA VAL A 116 -10.01 -6.08 1.74
C VAL A 116 -10.52 -6.75 3.01
N MET A 117 -9.78 -7.75 3.53
CA MET A 117 -10.19 -8.48 4.72
C MET A 117 -10.23 -7.62 5.99
N LEU A 118 -9.31 -6.68 6.13
CA LEU A 118 -9.31 -5.72 7.23
C LEU A 118 -10.49 -4.75 7.12
N TYR A 119 -10.77 -4.26 5.91
CA TYR A 119 -11.89 -3.39 5.62
C TYR A 119 -13.23 -4.07 5.96
N ASP A 120 -13.43 -5.31 5.52
CA ASP A 120 -14.66 -6.09 5.75
C ASP A 120 -14.95 -6.33 7.24
N VAL A 121 -13.93 -6.36 8.08
CA VAL A 121 -14.10 -6.47 9.55
C VAL A 121 -14.09 -5.12 10.25
N GLY A 122 -14.13 -4.02 9.48
CA GLY A 122 -14.18 -2.65 10.00
C GLY A 122 -12.90 -2.19 10.71
N TYR A 123 -11.74 -2.80 10.37
CA TYR A 123 -10.46 -2.42 10.97
C TYR A 123 -9.81 -1.22 10.26
N GLY A 124 -10.14 -1.01 9.00
CA GLY A 124 -9.49 -0.04 8.13
C GLY A 124 -8.38 -0.66 7.27
N MET A 125 -8.01 0.03 6.19
CA MET A 125 -6.97 -0.44 5.28
C MET A 125 -5.60 0.07 5.72
N THR A 126 -4.55 -0.72 5.43
CA THR A 126 -3.17 -0.35 5.77
C THR A 126 -2.56 0.56 4.71
N GLN A 127 -1.51 1.28 5.09
CA GLN A 127 -0.53 1.77 4.13
C GLN A 127 0.37 0.62 3.69
N VAL A 128 0.74 0.60 2.39
CA VAL A 128 1.51 -0.51 1.81
C VAL A 128 2.92 -0.06 1.44
N ALA A 129 3.93 -0.76 1.93
CA ALA A 129 5.33 -0.52 1.55
C ALA A 129 5.60 -1.01 0.11
N ILE A 130 5.99 -0.11 -0.80
CA ILE A 130 6.29 -0.44 -2.20
C ILE A 130 7.69 0.03 -2.56
N GLY A 131 8.50 -0.87 -3.15
CA GLY A 131 9.83 -0.50 -3.64
C GLY A 131 9.77 0.42 -4.86
N ASP A 132 10.61 1.46 -4.89
CA ASP A 132 10.71 2.42 -6.00
C ASP A 132 11.07 1.76 -7.34
N ASN A 133 11.72 0.61 -7.33
CA ASN A 133 12.01 -0.19 -8.52
C ASN A 133 10.75 -0.68 -9.28
N LEU A 134 9.57 -0.61 -8.67
CA LEU A 134 8.30 -0.93 -9.30
C LEU A 134 7.66 0.30 -9.97
N LEU A 135 8.16 1.50 -9.71
CA LEU A 135 7.62 2.76 -10.21
C LEU A 135 8.20 3.11 -11.58
N ILE A 136 8.13 2.18 -12.51
CA ILE A 136 8.74 2.28 -13.85
C ILE A 136 8.05 3.29 -14.78
N ARG A 137 6.88 3.80 -14.40
CA ARG A 137 6.13 4.84 -15.12
C ARG A 137 5.50 5.82 -14.13
N PRO A 138 5.41 7.12 -14.46
CA PRO A 138 4.86 8.14 -13.55
C PRO A 138 3.43 7.86 -13.07
N TRP A 139 2.57 7.31 -13.93
CA TRP A 139 1.19 6.98 -13.55
C TRP A 139 1.12 5.86 -12.50
N ILE A 140 2.09 4.91 -12.50
CA ILE A 140 2.16 3.86 -11.47
C ILE A 140 2.44 4.48 -10.11
N GLU A 141 3.39 5.41 -10.03
CA GLU A 141 3.67 6.12 -8.78
C GLU A 141 2.43 6.89 -8.28
N THR A 142 1.77 7.62 -9.18
CA THR A 142 0.53 8.34 -8.84
C THR A 142 -0.53 7.38 -8.31
N LEU A 143 -0.75 6.25 -8.98
CA LEU A 143 -1.74 5.25 -8.58
C LEU A 143 -1.43 4.63 -7.22
N VAL A 144 -0.20 4.20 -6.98
CA VAL A 144 0.15 3.54 -5.71
C VAL A 144 0.12 4.51 -4.54
N ARG A 145 0.56 5.75 -4.71
CA ARG A 145 0.44 6.79 -3.67
C ARG A 145 -1.01 7.17 -3.40
N LEU A 146 -1.86 7.21 -4.42
CA LEU A 146 -3.32 7.39 -4.27
C LEU A 146 -3.94 6.22 -3.51
N ASN A 147 -3.48 5.00 -3.78
CA ASN A 147 -3.91 3.78 -3.07
C ASN A 147 -3.21 3.59 -1.70
N ASN A 148 -2.81 4.68 -1.07
CA ASN A 148 -2.25 4.70 0.28
C ASN A 148 -0.94 3.92 0.45
N SER A 149 -0.07 3.91 -0.59
CA SER A 149 1.24 3.26 -0.48
C SER A 149 2.34 4.27 -0.21
N PHE A 150 3.33 3.87 0.60
CA PHE A 150 4.56 4.62 0.81
C PHE A 150 5.75 3.94 0.12
N ILE A 151 6.72 4.76 -0.28
CA ILE A 151 7.81 4.33 -1.15
C ILE A 151 9.03 3.92 -0.33
N VAL A 152 9.55 2.73 -0.61
CA VAL A 152 10.80 2.21 -0.06
C VAL A 152 11.90 2.40 -1.10
N LYS A 153 12.85 3.29 -0.84
CA LYS A 153 13.98 3.54 -1.74
C LYS A 153 14.91 2.32 -1.75
N ARG A 154 15.21 1.82 -2.93
CA ARG A 154 16.09 0.67 -3.17
C ARG A 154 17.28 1.08 -4.05
N GLY A 155 18.28 0.21 -4.18
CA GLY A 155 19.43 0.50 -5.04
C GLY A 155 20.29 1.68 -4.61
N VAL A 156 20.16 2.12 -3.36
CA VAL A 156 20.99 3.19 -2.78
C VAL A 156 22.36 2.67 -2.35
N SER A 157 23.37 3.54 -2.35
CA SER A 157 24.70 3.17 -1.84
C SER A 157 24.65 2.83 -0.34
N VAL A 158 25.64 2.05 0.13
CA VAL A 158 25.78 1.67 1.55
C VAL A 158 25.76 2.89 2.46
N ARG A 159 26.39 4.01 2.03
CA ARG A 159 26.39 5.28 2.79
C ARG A 159 25.01 5.89 2.93
N GLN A 160 24.18 5.81 1.88
CA GLN A 160 22.83 6.35 1.87
C GLN A 160 21.83 5.40 2.57
N MET A 161 22.14 4.11 2.66
CA MET A 161 21.26 3.11 3.24
C MET A 161 20.87 3.44 4.68
N LEU A 162 21.80 3.96 5.48
CA LEU A 162 21.51 4.33 6.86
C LEU A 162 20.48 5.46 6.94
N GLU A 163 20.65 6.50 6.14
CA GLU A 163 19.74 7.65 6.13
C GLU A 163 18.36 7.28 5.59
N VAL A 164 18.30 6.48 4.53
CA VAL A 164 17.06 5.96 3.97
C VAL A 164 16.34 5.08 5.01
N SER A 165 17.06 4.23 5.72
CA SER A 165 16.47 3.38 6.77
C SER A 165 15.96 4.20 7.95
N LYS A 166 16.67 5.24 8.38
CA LYS A 166 16.21 6.16 9.42
C LYS A 166 14.94 6.90 8.99
N THR A 167 14.92 7.43 7.78
CA THR A 167 13.75 8.12 7.23
C THR A 167 12.54 7.20 7.15
N LEU A 168 12.74 5.97 6.66
CA LEU A 168 11.69 4.97 6.56
C LEU A 168 11.15 4.57 7.95
N SER A 169 12.04 4.31 8.92
CA SER A 169 11.63 4.02 10.30
C SER A 169 10.87 5.18 10.93
N ALA A 170 11.35 6.40 10.76
CA ALA A 170 10.66 7.60 11.25
C ALA A 170 9.29 7.77 10.60
N TYR A 171 9.17 7.49 9.30
CA TYR A 171 7.89 7.51 8.59
C TYR A 171 6.90 6.46 9.13
N ILE A 172 7.33 5.22 9.33
CA ILE A 172 6.47 4.16 9.88
C ILE A 172 5.97 4.54 11.28
N HIS A 173 6.86 5.08 12.13
CA HIS A 173 6.47 5.61 13.43
C HIS A 173 5.46 6.74 13.31
N HIS A 174 5.66 7.66 12.38
CA HIS A 174 4.73 8.76 12.12
C HIS A 174 3.35 8.24 11.68
N ALA A 175 3.30 7.30 10.72
CA ALA A 175 2.06 6.70 10.25
C ALA A 175 1.26 6.05 11.39
N ILE A 176 1.92 5.28 12.25
CA ILE A 176 1.28 4.56 13.35
C ILE A 176 0.90 5.50 14.51
N LYS A 177 1.81 6.37 14.95
CA LYS A 177 1.64 7.17 16.17
C LYS A 177 0.91 8.49 15.97
N ASN A 178 1.14 9.15 14.83
CA ASN A 178 0.61 10.48 14.55
C ASN A 178 -0.59 10.45 13.61
N VAL A 179 -0.57 9.58 12.59
CA VAL A 179 -1.68 9.47 11.63
C VAL A 179 -2.71 8.43 12.07
N ASN A 180 -2.33 7.50 12.95
CA ASN A 180 -3.13 6.35 13.38
C ASN A 180 -3.54 5.43 12.21
N GLU A 181 -2.64 5.25 11.25
CA GLU A 181 -2.81 4.31 10.15
C GLU A 181 -1.87 3.11 10.30
N SER A 182 -2.40 1.90 10.14
CA SER A 182 -1.60 0.68 10.13
C SER A 182 -0.75 0.61 8.86
N VAL A 183 0.38 -0.10 8.92
CA VAL A 183 1.26 -0.32 7.77
C VAL A 183 1.42 -1.81 7.47
N TRP A 184 1.57 -2.15 6.19
CA TRP A 184 1.94 -3.49 5.76
C TRP A 184 3.33 -3.50 5.15
N ILE A 185 4.14 -4.48 5.57
CA ILE A 185 5.53 -4.68 5.11
C ILE A 185 5.74 -6.16 4.82
N ALA A 186 6.40 -6.47 3.71
CA ALA A 186 6.85 -7.82 3.40
C ALA A 186 8.04 -8.25 4.28
N GLN A 187 8.07 -9.51 4.70
CA GLN A 187 9.16 -10.05 5.55
C GLN A 187 10.53 -10.04 4.90
N ARG A 188 10.60 -10.09 3.58
CA ARG A 188 11.85 -10.10 2.85
C ARG A 188 11.80 -9.25 1.60
N GLU A 189 12.96 -8.92 1.11
CA GLU A 189 13.09 -8.25 -0.17
C GLU A 189 12.71 -9.21 -1.32
N GLY A 190 11.70 -8.82 -2.09
CA GLY A 190 11.18 -9.59 -3.21
C GLY A 190 10.32 -10.79 -2.81
N ARG A 191 9.63 -11.34 -3.80
CA ARG A 191 8.69 -12.45 -3.65
C ARG A 191 9.39 -13.79 -3.44
N ALA A 192 8.74 -14.70 -2.73
CA ALA A 192 9.11 -16.11 -2.75
C ALA A 192 8.85 -16.69 -4.15
N LYS A 193 9.89 -17.29 -4.75
CA LYS A 193 9.82 -17.89 -6.10
C LYS A 193 9.66 -19.40 -6.06
N ASP A 194 9.84 -20.00 -4.91
CA ASP A 194 10.04 -21.44 -4.68
C ASP A 194 8.95 -22.07 -3.80
N SER A 195 7.84 -21.37 -3.55
CA SER A 195 6.80 -21.81 -2.62
C SER A 195 7.26 -22.04 -1.17
N ASP A 196 8.47 -21.64 -0.81
CA ASP A 196 8.97 -21.69 0.56
C ASP A 196 8.56 -20.41 1.31
N ASP A 197 7.52 -20.53 2.15
CA ASP A 197 6.95 -19.45 2.93
C ASP A 197 7.49 -19.37 4.36
N ARG A 198 8.60 -20.06 4.65
CA ARG A 198 9.21 -20.01 5.98
C ARG A 198 9.68 -18.60 6.31
N THR A 199 9.39 -18.19 7.53
CA THR A 199 9.86 -16.91 8.05
C THR A 199 11.39 -16.89 8.06
N PRO A 200 12.05 -15.90 7.41
CA PRO A 200 13.50 -15.78 7.45
C PRO A 200 14.04 -15.71 8.88
N VAL A 201 15.18 -16.36 9.12
CA VAL A 201 15.82 -16.41 10.45
C VAL A 201 16.08 -15.00 11.01
N SER A 202 16.40 -14.03 10.15
CA SER A 202 16.59 -12.63 10.54
C SER A 202 15.37 -12.02 11.26
N TYR A 203 14.15 -12.42 10.91
CA TYR A 203 12.94 -11.95 11.58
C TYR A 203 12.62 -12.69 12.87
N THR A 204 13.02 -13.95 12.99
CA THR A 204 12.85 -14.71 14.23
C THR A 204 13.80 -14.21 15.33
N HIS A 205 14.99 -13.77 14.95
CA HIS A 205 15.95 -13.18 15.90
C HIS A 205 15.59 -11.76 16.37
N LEU A 206 14.92 -10.95 15.52
CA LEU A 206 14.46 -9.61 15.93
C LEU A 206 13.37 -9.63 17.01
N ARG A 207 12.73 -10.77 17.27
CA ARG A 207 11.77 -10.94 18.37
C ARG A 207 12.41 -11.31 19.72
N ALA A 208 13.70 -11.58 19.73
CA ALA A 208 14.43 -12.01 20.94
C ALA A 208 15.09 -10.84 21.71
N HIS A 209 14.91 -9.62 21.26
CA HIS A 209 15.35 -8.37 21.88
C HIS A 209 14.18 -7.39 21.91
#